data_297f8036f50f5113650b4b2d34253664
#
_entry.id   297f8036f50f5113650b4b2d34253664
#
_cell.length_a   1.000
_cell.length_b   1.000
_cell.length_c   1.000
_cell.angle_alpha   90.00
_cell.angle_beta   90.00
_cell.angle_gamma   90.00
#
_symmetry.space_group_name_H-M   'P 1'
#
loop_
_entity.id
_entity.type
_entity.pdbx_description
1 polymer ?
#
loop_
_entity_poly.entity_id
_entity_poly.type
_entity_poly.pdbx_seq_one_letter_code
_entity_poly.pdbx_strand_id
1 'polypeptide(L)'
;MIKTRELNITQFCDGSAYLDHMSRIRAARGATMPDSFKVDPLMYQGASDKFLLWNEDIHPFPYEYGVDFEAEVGVIVDKVPLGVSVEDADSYIKYVTIINDISLRKLIPGELAKGFGFFQSKPHSSLGKCSIPPNQWHRYTSSWEDSRLHGNMIIELNGKRIGKIDTATGMTFNFAELISHAAKTRELSEGTLIGSGTVASSDVSDGFGCLMERNAVLDEPEIYMKTSDKITMYIEGLENELIISQKVQSS
;
A
#
# COMPACT_ATOMS: atom_id res chain seq x y z
N MET A 1 13.27 15.94 2.85
CA MET A 1 12.68 14.92 3.74
C MET A 1 11.97 15.62 4.88
N ILE A 2 10.78 15.16 5.25
CA ILE A 2 9.94 15.67 6.33
C ILE A 2 9.40 14.47 7.14
N LYS A 3 9.08 14.67 8.43
CA LYS A 3 8.37 13.63 9.19
C LYS A 3 6.94 13.57 8.70
N THR A 4 6.47 12.38 8.32
CA THR A 4 5.12 12.22 7.72
C THR A 4 4.01 12.74 8.64
N ARG A 5 4.16 12.61 9.96
CA ARG A 5 3.20 13.15 10.95
C ARG A 5 3.00 14.68 10.90
N GLU A 6 3.89 15.42 10.23
CA GLU A 6 3.81 16.88 10.07
C GLU A 6 3.01 17.28 8.83
N LEU A 7 2.62 16.30 7.99
CA LEU A 7 1.81 16.50 6.80
C LEU A 7 0.33 16.40 7.15
N ASN A 8 -0.48 17.24 6.53
CA ASN A 8 -1.92 17.16 6.60
C ASN A 8 -2.42 16.26 5.47
N ILE A 9 -2.79 15.02 5.77
CA ILE A 9 -3.38 14.11 4.80
C ILE A 9 -4.88 14.36 4.77
N THR A 10 -5.41 14.70 3.59
CA THR A 10 -6.80 15.13 3.40
C THR A 10 -7.71 13.99 2.97
N GLN A 11 -7.18 13.01 2.24
CA GLN A 11 -7.88 11.79 1.85
C GLN A 11 -6.86 10.71 1.48
N PHE A 12 -7.31 9.47 1.48
CA PHE A 12 -6.57 8.32 0.99
C PHE A 12 -7.30 7.69 -0.20
N CYS A 13 -6.65 7.66 -1.34
CA CYS A 13 -7.09 6.94 -2.53
C CYS A 13 -6.12 5.79 -2.75
N ASP A 14 -6.58 4.56 -2.53
CA ASP A 14 -5.73 3.38 -2.66
C ASP A 14 -5.96 2.68 -3.99
N GLY A 15 -4.89 2.52 -4.76
CA GLY A 15 -4.88 1.88 -6.05
C GLY A 15 -4.58 0.38 -5.96
N SER A 16 -4.70 -0.32 -7.07
CA SER A 16 -4.26 -1.72 -7.21
C SER A 16 -3.31 -1.80 -8.40
N ALA A 17 -2.08 -1.28 -8.22
CA ALA A 17 -1.11 -1.16 -9.31
C ALA A 17 -0.33 -2.45 -9.59
N TYR A 18 -0.34 -3.42 -8.67
CA TYR A 18 0.38 -4.68 -8.82
C TYR A 18 -0.58 -5.80 -9.25
N LEU A 19 -0.65 -6.07 -10.56
CA LEU A 19 -1.58 -7.07 -11.09
C LEU A 19 -1.26 -8.50 -10.66
N ASP A 20 0.00 -8.81 -10.35
CA ASP A 20 0.40 -10.13 -9.83
C ASP A 20 -0.27 -10.42 -8.49
N HIS A 21 -0.29 -9.44 -7.57
CA HIS A 21 -1.03 -9.55 -6.30
C HIS A 21 -2.51 -9.88 -6.55
N MET A 22 -3.17 -9.08 -7.38
CA MET A 22 -4.60 -9.26 -7.68
C MET A 22 -4.87 -10.61 -8.35
N SER A 23 -4.02 -11.03 -9.28
CA SER A 23 -4.15 -12.30 -10.00
C SER A 23 -4.10 -13.48 -9.03
N ARG A 24 -3.15 -13.49 -8.11
CA ARG A 24 -2.99 -14.54 -7.09
C ARG A 24 -4.20 -14.61 -6.16
N ILE A 25 -4.64 -13.47 -5.64
CA ILE A 25 -5.83 -13.41 -4.74
C ILE A 25 -7.10 -13.90 -5.46
N ARG A 26 -7.28 -13.54 -6.74
CA ARG A 26 -8.44 -13.96 -7.52
C ARG A 26 -8.38 -15.46 -7.86
N ALA A 27 -7.21 -15.94 -8.28
CA ALA A 27 -7.00 -17.37 -8.58
C ALA A 27 -7.31 -18.26 -7.36
N ALA A 28 -6.89 -17.85 -6.16
CA ALA A 28 -7.20 -18.57 -4.91
C ALA A 28 -8.71 -18.64 -4.60
N ARG A 29 -9.51 -17.76 -5.19
CA ARG A 29 -10.98 -17.75 -5.08
C ARG A 29 -11.66 -18.40 -6.29
N GLY A 30 -10.91 -19.04 -7.20
CA GLY A 30 -11.42 -19.63 -8.43
C GLY A 30 -11.90 -18.62 -9.47
N ALA A 31 -11.47 -17.36 -9.40
CA ALA A 31 -11.85 -16.29 -10.30
C ALA A 31 -10.70 -15.89 -11.23
N THR A 32 -11.02 -15.57 -12.48
CA THR A 32 -10.07 -14.99 -13.44
C THR A 32 -9.98 -13.47 -13.30
N MET A 33 -8.87 -12.89 -13.72
CA MET A 33 -8.72 -11.44 -13.77
C MET A 33 -9.32 -10.91 -15.07
N PRO A 34 -10.26 -9.94 -15.02
CA PRO A 34 -10.80 -9.29 -16.21
C PRO A 34 -9.70 -8.52 -16.97
N ASP A 35 -9.73 -8.51 -18.31
CA ASP A 35 -8.76 -7.77 -19.11
C ASP A 35 -8.82 -6.24 -18.88
N SER A 36 -9.98 -5.73 -18.47
CA SER A 36 -10.13 -4.31 -18.13
C SER A 36 -9.21 -3.87 -16.99
N PHE A 37 -8.82 -4.76 -16.07
CA PHE A 37 -7.92 -4.42 -14.96
C PHE A 37 -6.47 -4.15 -15.40
N LYS A 38 -6.13 -4.55 -16.64
CA LYS A 38 -4.80 -4.28 -17.22
C LYS A 38 -4.67 -2.87 -17.80
N VAL A 39 -5.79 -2.16 -17.99
CA VAL A 39 -5.86 -0.86 -18.67
C VAL A 39 -6.59 0.21 -17.87
N ASP A 40 -7.31 -0.18 -16.83
CA ASP A 40 -8.10 0.73 -15.98
C ASP A 40 -7.85 0.34 -14.50
N PRO A 41 -7.05 1.13 -13.76
CA PRO A 41 -6.66 0.77 -12.41
C PRO A 41 -7.87 0.76 -11.48
N LEU A 42 -7.96 -0.26 -10.62
CA LEU A 42 -8.90 -0.25 -9.52
C LEU A 42 -8.42 0.72 -8.45
N MET A 43 -9.36 1.45 -7.87
CA MET A 43 -9.09 2.38 -6.78
C MET A 43 -10.29 2.46 -5.84
N TYR A 44 -10.02 2.58 -4.54
CA TYR A 44 -11.05 2.82 -3.53
C TYR A 44 -10.64 3.97 -2.60
N GLN A 45 -11.60 4.50 -1.82
CA GLN A 45 -11.32 5.48 -0.78
C GLN A 45 -11.05 4.76 0.54
N GLY A 46 -9.82 4.88 1.04
CA GLY A 46 -9.41 4.37 2.34
C GLY A 46 -9.90 5.25 3.49
N ALA A 47 -9.77 4.75 4.73
CA ALA A 47 -10.03 5.53 5.92
C ALA A 47 -9.10 6.76 5.94
N SER A 48 -9.69 7.95 5.91
CA SER A 48 -8.97 9.21 5.66
C SER A 48 -8.98 10.17 6.83
N ASP A 49 -9.77 9.88 7.88
CA ASP A 49 -9.94 10.74 9.05
C ASP A 49 -8.75 10.66 10.03
N LYS A 50 -8.05 9.52 10.04
CA LYS A 50 -6.88 9.28 10.88
C LYS A 50 -5.93 8.28 10.24
N PHE A 51 -4.62 8.50 10.42
CA PHE A 51 -3.56 7.52 10.14
C PHE A 51 -2.79 7.21 11.42
N LEU A 52 -2.44 5.95 11.60
CA LEU A 52 -1.55 5.53 12.67
C LEU A 52 -0.12 6.00 12.34
N LEU A 53 0.63 6.33 13.37
CA LEU A 53 2.06 6.61 13.23
C LEU A 53 2.81 5.32 12.87
N TRP A 54 3.98 5.49 12.26
CA TRP A 54 4.88 4.39 11.85
C TRP A 54 5.19 3.36 12.96
N ASN A 55 5.04 3.73 14.23
CA ASN A 55 5.31 2.92 15.43
C ASN A 55 4.13 2.89 16.41
N GLU A 56 2.96 3.36 16.01
CA GLU A 56 1.73 3.24 16.79
C GLU A 56 1.16 1.84 16.61
N ASP A 57 0.86 1.17 17.72
CA ASP A 57 0.41 -0.21 17.69
C ASP A 57 -0.96 -0.36 17.00
N ILE A 58 -1.13 -1.49 16.31
CA ILE A 58 -2.38 -1.86 15.63
C ILE A 58 -3.40 -2.23 16.69
N HIS A 59 -4.65 -1.74 16.55
CA HIS A 59 -5.74 -2.08 17.44
C HIS A 59 -5.95 -3.60 17.56
N PRO A 60 -6.27 -4.13 18.75
CA PRO A 60 -6.44 -5.57 18.97
C PRO A 60 -7.79 -6.04 18.43
N PHE A 61 -7.87 -6.27 17.13
CA PHE A 61 -9.05 -6.86 16.51
C PHE A 61 -9.18 -8.36 16.87
N PRO A 62 -10.40 -8.91 16.91
CA PRO A 62 -10.60 -10.34 17.03
C PRO A 62 -9.84 -11.12 15.94
N TYR A 63 -9.18 -12.22 16.32
CA TYR A 63 -8.39 -13.03 15.38
C TYR A 63 -9.23 -13.55 14.19
N GLU A 64 -10.50 -13.83 14.42
CA GLU A 64 -11.46 -14.26 13.39
C GLU A 64 -11.73 -13.20 12.32
N TYR A 65 -11.34 -11.94 12.52
CA TYR A 65 -11.41 -10.93 11.47
C TYR A 65 -10.27 -11.05 10.46
N GLY A 66 -9.22 -11.84 10.78
CA GLY A 66 -8.10 -12.07 9.87
C GLY A 66 -7.26 -10.83 9.67
N VAL A 67 -6.63 -10.33 10.77
CA VAL A 67 -5.77 -9.12 10.73
C VAL A 67 -4.56 -9.36 9.83
N ASP A 68 -4.40 -8.52 8.84
CA ASP A 68 -3.31 -8.57 7.87
C ASP A 68 -2.72 -7.18 7.68
N PHE A 69 -1.49 -7.12 7.20
CA PHE A 69 -0.83 -5.91 6.73
C PHE A 69 -0.78 -5.93 5.21
N GLU A 70 -0.64 -4.77 4.61
CA GLU A 70 -0.29 -4.59 3.19
C GLU A 70 0.86 -3.61 3.09
N ALA A 71 2.02 -4.09 2.61
CA ALA A 71 3.17 -3.24 2.38
C ALA A 71 3.02 -2.52 1.04
N GLU A 72 3.02 -1.19 1.07
CA GLU A 72 2.77 -0.35 -0.09
C GLU A 72 3.73 0.84 -0.17
N VAL A 73 3.89 1.35 -1.37
CA VAL A 73 4.43 2.69 -1.61
C VAL A 73 3.25 3.67 -1.70
N GLY A 74 3.44 4.89 -1.22
CA GLY A 74 2.45 5.95 -1.36
C GLY A 74 3.07 7.26 -1.79
N VAL A 75 2.30 8.08 -2.51
CA VAL A 75 2.68 9.45 -2.83
C VAL A 75 1.67 10.43 -2.26
N ILE A 76 2.17 11.58 -1.79
CA ILE A 76 1.35 12.69 -1.29
C ILE A 76 1.47 13.81 -2.31
N VAL A 77 0.32 14.27 -2.81
CA VAL A 77 0.27 15.24 -3.89
C VAL A 77 -0.05 16.65 -3.41
N ASP A 78 0.28 17.64 -4.24
CA ASP A 78 -0.25 19.00 -4.18
C ASP A 78 -1.69 19.04 -4.69
N LYS A 79 -2.30 20.21 -4.79
CA LYS A 79 -3.60 20.36 -5.43
C LYS A 79 -3.50 19.93 -6.90
N VAL A 80 -4.22 18.86 -7.28
CA VAL A 80 -4.24 18.32 -8.65
C VAL A 80 -5.51 18.80 -9.35
N PRO A 81 -5.42 19.40 -10.56
CA PRO A 81 -6.59 19.85 -11.29
C PRO A 81 -7.43 18.66 -11.81
N LEU A 82 -8.73 18.89 -11.97
CA LEU A 82 -9.63 17.97 -12.63
C LEU A 82 -9.12 17.62 -14.04
N GLY A 83 -9.03 16.33 -14.35
CA GLY A 83 -8.67 15.84 -15.66
C GLY A 83 -7.20 16.02 -16.03
N VAL A 84 -6.30 16.11 -15.04
CA VAL A 84 -4.85 16.16 -15.30
C VAL A 84 -4.42 15.01 -16.20
N SER A 85 -3.55 15.29 -17.19
CA SER A 85 -2.99 14.24 -18.04
C SER A 85 -1.97 13.38 -17.29
N VAL A 86 -1.65 12.19 -17.79
CA VAL A 86 -0.62 11.33 -17.21
C VAL A 86 0.75 12.02 -17.28
N GLU A 87 1.02 12.71 -18.39
CA GLU A 87 2.28 13.43 -18.64
C GLU A 87 2.53 14.55 -17.65
N ASP A 88 1.46 15.21 -17.16
CA ASP A 88 1.56 16.33 -16.23
C ASP A 88 1.47 15.88 -14.77
N ALA A 89 0.89 14.72 -14.50
CA ALA A 89 0.50 14.25 -13.15
C ALA A 89 1.70 14.09 -12.20
N ASP A 90 2.87 13.65 -12.69
CA ASP A 90 4.08 13.49 -11.88
C ASP A 90 4.51 14.81 -11.20
N SER A 91 4.29 15.96 -11.87
CA SER A 91 4.68 17.27 -11.35
C SER A 91 3.94 17.67 -10.05
N TYR A 92 2.84 17.02 -9.72
CA TYR A 92 2.07 17.25 -8.50
C TYR A 92 2.52 16.39 -7.33
N ILE A 93 3.44 15.44 -7.52
CA ILE A 93 3.95 14.60 -6.43
C ILE A 93 4.89 15.41 -5.55
N LYS A 94 4.47 15.68 -4.32
CA LYS A 94 5.28 16.41 -3.32
C LYS A 94 6.20 15.48 -2.54
N TYR A 95 5.69 14.30 -2.15
CA TYR A 95 6.42 13.37 -1.31
C TYR A 95 6.11 11.93 -1.66
N VAL A 96 7.10 11.07 -1.44
CA VAL A 96 7.00 9.60 -1.49
C VAL A 96 7.16 9.06 -0.07
N THR A 97 6.32 8.13 0.33
CA THR A 97 6.34 7.45 1.63
C THR A 97 5.99 5.97 1.47
N ILE A 98 5.92 5.23 2.56
CA ILE A 98 5.38 3.87 2.59
C ILE A 98 4.10 3.81 3.42
N ILE A 99 3.26 2.81 3.16
CA ILE A 99 1.97 2.61 3.79
C ILE A 99 1.91 1.18 4.33
N ASN A 100 1.27 1.00 5.47
CA ASN A 100 0.71 -0.28 5.89
C ASN A 100 -0.82 -0.16 5.82
N ASP A 101 -1.43 -0.69 4.76
CA ASP A 101 -2.88 -0.69 4.61
C ASP A 101 -3.49 -1.89 5.35
N ILE A 102 -3.73 -1.69 6.65
CA ILE A 102 -4.22 -2.71 7.56
C ILE A 102 -5.57 -3.24 7.06
N SER A 103 -5.67 -4.56 6.98
CA SER A 103 -6.83 -5.25 6.40
C SER A 103 -7.41 -6.29 7.35
N LEU A 104 -8.73 -6.35 7.43
CA LEU A 104 -9.47 -7.39 8.15
C LEU A 104 -10.06 -8.36 7.12
N ARG A 105 -9.25 -9.33 6.68
CA ARG A 105 -9.49 -10.16 5.48
C ARG A 105 -10.81 -10.92 5.48
N LYS A 106 -11.24 -11.38 6.66
CA LYS A 106 -12.47 -12.19 6.78
C LYS A 106 -13.75 -11.35 6.71
N LEU A 107 -13.64 -10.00 6.84
CA LEU A 107 -14.78 -9.10 6.66
C LEU A 107 -15.01 -8.71 5.19
N ILE A 108 -13.95 -8.74 4.37
CA ILE A 108 -13.99 -8.29 2.96
C ILE A 108 -15.07 -8.98 2.13
N PRO A 109 -15.23 -10.32 2.14
CA PRO A 109 -16.26 -10.97 1.30
C PRO A 109 -17.68 -10.49 1.60
N GLY A 110 -18.00 -10.28 2.89
CA GLY A 110 -19.32 -9.78 3.31
C GLY A 110 -19.59 -8.35 2.88
N GLU A 111 -18.57 -7.49 2.83
CA GLU A 111 -18.72 -6.12 2.35
C GLU A 111 -18.86 -6.08 0.82
N LEU A 112 -18.02 -6.80 0.09
CA LEU A 112 -18.08 -6.85 -1.38
C LEU A 112 -19.40 -7.44 -1.88
N ALA A 113 -19.98 -8.42 -1.18
CA ALA A 113 -21.28 -9.00 -1.53
C ALA A 113 -22.44 -7.99 -1.47
N LYS A 114 -22.27 -6.86 -0.73
CA LYS A 114 -23.24 -5.77 -0.67
C LYS A 114 -23.13 -4.79 -1.85
N GLY A 115 -22.12 -4.94 -2.72
CA GLY A 115 -21.91 -4.07 -3.89
C GLY A 115 -21.31 -2.69 -3.58
N PHE A 116 -20.83 -2.47 -2.36
CA PHE A 116 -20.11 -1.26 -1.94
C PHE A 116 -18.64 -1.57 -1.67
N GLY A 117 -17.83 -0.55 -1.38
CA GLY A 117 -16.42 -0.70 -1.10
C GLY A 117 -16.11 -1.18 0.32
N PHE A 118 -14.84 -1.14 0.63
CA PHE A 118 -14.30 -1.50 1.94
C PHE A 118 -14.60 -0.41 2.98
N PHE A 119 -15.17 -0.78 4.10
CA PHE A 119 -15.39 0.12 5.24
C PHE A 119 -14.88 -0.49 6.55
N GLN A 120 -15.57 -1.53 7.05
CA GLN A 120 -15.15 -2.21 8.28
C GLN A 120 -13.87 -3.03 8.09
N SER A 121 -13.66 -3.56 6.89
CA SER A 121 -12.50 -4.39 6.55
C SER A 121 -11.21 -3.60 6.35
N LYS A 122 -11.28 -2.28 6.20
CA LYS A 122 -10.12 -1.38 6.06
C LYS A 122 -10.17 -0.31 7.15
N PRO A 123 -9.67 -0.62 8.37
CA PRO A 123 -9.54 0.36 9.45
C PRO A 123 -8.46 1.40 9.12
N HIS A 124 -8.00 2.17 10.12
CA HIS A 124 -6.97 3.17 9.88
C HIS A 124 -5.65 2.53 9.41
N SER A 125 -5.15 2.99 8.27
CA SER A 125 -3.84 2.63 7.74
C SER A 125 -2.72 3.38 8.45
N SER A 126 -1.47 2.97 8.27
CA SER A 126 -0.30 3.58 8.87
C SER A 126 0.61 4.18 7.83
N LEU A 127 1.29 5.26 8.17
CA LEU A 127 2.23 5.93 7.29
C LEU A 127 3.67 5.79 7.77
N GLY A 128 4.60 5.74 6.83
CA GLY A 128 6.04 5.71 7.09
C GLY A 128 6.51 6.88 7.96
N LYS A 129 7.60 6.68 8.69
CA LYS A 129 8.18 7.68 9.62
C LYS A 129 8.47 9.02 8.94
N CYS A 130 9.00 8.96 7.72
CA CYS A 130 9.31 10.14 6.91
C CYS A 130 8.68 10.04 5.52
N SER A 131 8.65 11.20 4.85
CA SER A 131 8.29 11.35 3.45
C SER A 131 9.38 12.12 2.72
N ILE A 132 9.76 11.66 1.52
CA ILE A 132 10.91 12.16 0.77
C ILE A 132 10.42 12.81 -0.52
N PRO A 133 10.76 14.08 -0.81
CA PRO A 133 10.43 14.69 -2.09
C PRO A 133 11.12 13.97 -3.26
N PRO A 134 10.48 13.87 -4.44
CA PRO A 134 11.06 13.21 -5.63
C PRO A 134 12.46 13.68 -5.97
N ASN A 135 12.73 14.97 -5.90
CA ASN A 135 14.03 15.57 -6.24
C ASN A 135 15.15 15.27 -5.22
N GLN A 136 14.90 14.58 -4.13
CA GLN A 136 15.92 14.22 -3.12
C GLN A 136 16.40 12.78 -3.23
N TRP A 137 15.80 11.95 -4.07
CA TRP A 137 16.13 10.54 -4.19
C TRP A 137 17.55 10.27 -4.69
N HIS A 138 18.17 11.22 -5.43
CA HIS A 138 19.58 11.15 -5.83
C HIS A 138 20.58 11.02 -4.65
N ARG A 139 20.12 11.17 -3.41
CA ARG A 139 20.94 11.05 -2.17
C ARG A 139 20.95 9.62 -1.62
N TYR A 140 20.18 8.72 -2.20
CA TYR A 140 19.97 7.36 -1.70
C TYR A 140 20.36 6.32 -2.75
N THR A 141 20.43 5.07 -2.34
CA THR A 141 20.66 3.93 -3.25
C THR A 141 19.42 3.58 -4.07
N SER A 142 18.23 3.85 -3.50
CA SER A 142 16.96 3.79 -4.23
C SER A 142 16.77 5.03 -5.07
N SER A 143 16.00 4.95 -6.17
CA SER A 143 15.74 6.09 -7.04
C SER A 143 14.23 6.33 -7.24
N TRP A 144 13.91 7.51 -7.73
CA TRP A 144 12.56 7.88 -8.19
C TRP A 144 12.64 8.15 -9.68
N GLU A 145 12.06 7.28 -10.49
CA GLU A 145 12.10 7.34 -11.96
C GLU A 145 10.77 6.85 -12.53
N ASP A 146 10.31 7.45 -13.62
CA ASP A 146 9.07 7.09 -14.29
C ASP A 146 7.87 7.01 -13.32
N SER A 147 7.77 7.96 -12.39
CA SER A 147 6.76 7.99 -11.32
C SER A 147 6.67 6.69 -10.54
N ARG A 148 7.80 6.02 -10.30
CA ARG A 148 7.95 4.79 -9.50
C ARG A 148 9.10 4.93 -8.52
N LEU A 149 8.97 4.29 -7.37
CA LEU A 149 10.08 4.10 -6.45
C LEU A 149 10.84 2.82 -6.86
N HIS A 150 12.09 2.97 -7.26
CA HIS A 150 13.01 1.86 -7.54
C HIS A 150 13.81 1.54 -6.29
N GLY A 151 13.41 0.50 -5.58
CA GLY A 151 14.05 0.04 -4.34
C GLY A 151 13.38 -1.24 -3.84
N ASN A 152 14.04 -1.91 -2.90
CA ASN A 152 13.48 -3.11 -2.30
C ASN A 152 12.67 -2.78 -1.05
N MET A 153 11.40 -3.15 -1.04
CA MET A 153 10.58 -3.19 0.18
C MET A 153 10.93 -4.47 0.95
N ILE A 154 11.49 -4.31 2.12
CA ILE A 154 11.77 -5.40 3.06
C ILE A 154 10.61 -5.52 4.02
N ILE A 155 10.11 -6.74 4.20
CA ILE A 155 8.93 -7.03 5.01
C ILE A 155 9.28 -8.16 5.99
N GLU A 156 9.10 -7.91 7.29
CA GLU A 156 9.46 -8.84 8.35
C GLU A 156 8.28 -9.02 9.32
N LEU A 157 7.87 -10.25 9.53
CA LEU A 157 6.93 -10.63 10.58
C LEU A 157 7.67 -11.31 11.73
N ASN A 158 7.58 -10.75 12.94
CA ASN A 158 8.27 -11.25 14.14
C ASN A 158 9.80 -11.37 13.93
N GLY A 159 10.41 -10.46 13.18
CA GLY A 159 11.82 -10.45 12.85
C GLY A 159 12.25 -11.48 11.80
N LYS A 160 11.32 -12.24 11.23
CA LYS A 160 11.59 -13.13 10.10
C LYS A 160 11.16 -12.45 8.80
N ARG A 161 12.08 -12.32 7.85
CA ARG A 161 11.80 -11.77 6.53
C ARG A 161 10.82 -12.66 5.76
N ILE A 162 9.74 -12.07 5.28
CA ILE A 162 8.68 -12.71 4.48
C ILE A 162 8.60 -12.13 3.08
N GLY A 163 9.21 -10.98 2.82
CA GLY A 163 9.30 -10.38 1.49
C GLY A 163 10.54 -9.50 1.34
N LYS A 164 11.12 -9.51 0.14
CA LYS A 164 12.08 -8.54 -0.38
C LYS A 164 11.67 -8.27 -1.82
N ILE A 165 10.85 -7.24 -2.02
CA ILE A 165 10.13 -7.00 -3.27
C ILE A 165 10.61 -5.69 -3.88
N ASP A 166 11.06 -5.73 -5.14
CA ASP A 166 11.32 -4.51 -5.90
C ASP A 166 10.01 -3.76 -6.16
N THR A 167 9.96 -2.50 -5.73
CA THR A 167 8.73 -1.70 -5.75
C THR A 167 8.37 -1.13 -7.13
N ALA A 168 9.27 -1.19 -8.10
CA ALA A 168 9.03 -0.68 -9.45
C ALA A 168 8.66 -1.77 -10.45
N THR A 169 9.38 -2.90 -10.44
CA THR A 169 9.32 -3.92 -11.51
C THR A 169 7.92 -4.53 -11.67
N GLY A 170 7.22 -4.82 -10.56
CA GLY A 170 5.86 -5.39 -10.58
C GLY A 170 4.74 -4.36 -10.74
N MET A 171 5.06 -3.06 -10.70
CA MET A 171 4.08 -1.98 -10.71
C MET A 171 3.57 -1.71 -12.13
N THR A 172 2.40 -2.21 -12.46
CA THR A 172 1.77 -2.07 -13.79
C THR A 172 1.38 -0.62 -14.08
N PHE A 173 0.71 0.03 -13.14
CA PHE A 173 0.34 1.45 -13.23
C PHE A 173 1.27 2.29 -12.38
N ASN A 174 1.97 3.26 -12.98
CA ASN A 174 2.79 4.18 -12.19
C ASN A 174 1.95 5.23 -11.46
N PHE A 175 2.58 6.03 -10.58
CA PHE A 175 1.84 7.01 -9.79
C PHE A 175 1.24 8.14 -10.64
N ALA A 176 1.82 8.51 -11.78
CA ALA A 176 1.23 9.49 -12.68
C ALA A 176 -0.10 8.98 -13.27
N GLU A 177 -0.15 7.70 -13.66
CA GLU A 177 -1.38 7.05 -14.12
C GLU A 177 -2.44 6.97 -13.02
N LEU A 178 -2.06 6.60 -11.78
CA LEU A 178 -2.98 6.55 -10.64
C LEU A 178 -3.52 7.93 -10.28
N ILE A 179 -2.71 8.99 -10.30
CA ILE A 179 -3.12 10.37 -10.03
C ILE A 179 -4.08 10.84 -11.12
N SER A 180 -3.75 10.65 -12.40
CA SER A 180 -4.63 11.02 -13.53
C SER A 180 -5.97 10.29 -13.44
N HIS A 181 -5.96 8.98 -13.09
CA HIS A 181 -7.17 8.20 -12.88
C HIS A 181 -8.01 8.78 -11.72
N ALA A 182 -7.41 9.07 -10.57
CA ALA A 182 -8.10 9.64 -9.40
C ALA A 182 -8.70 11.02 -9.70
N ALA A 183 -8.00 11.83 -10.50
CA ALA A 183 -8.41 13.19 -10.86
C ALA A 183 -9.39 13.27 -12.04
N LYS A 184 -9.79 12.14 -12.63
CA LYS A 184 -10.66 12.08 -13.82
C LYS A 184 -12.00 12.80 -13.66
N THR A 185 -12.57 12.78 -12.46
CA THR A 185 -13.92 13.33 -12.17
C THR A 185 -13.94 14.37 -11.06
N ARG A 186 -12.79 14.70 -10.47
CA ARG A 186 -12.66 15.66 -9.35
C ARG A 186 -11.26 16.26 -9.29
N GLU A 187 -11.13 17.43 -8.72
CA GLU A 187 -9.83 17.92 -8.25
C GLU A 187 -9.37 17.07 -7.05
N LEU A 188 -8.06 16.85 -6.90
CA LEU A 188 -7.50 16.31 -5.67
C LEU A 188 -6.98 17.46 -4.81
N SER A 189 -7.36 17.48 -3.55
CA SER A 189 -6.87 18.48 -2.60
C SER A 189 -5.39 18.25 -2.29
N GLU A 190 -4.66 19.31 -1.97
CA GLU A 190 -3.33 19.18 -1.38
C GLU A 190 -3.37 18.25 -0.18
N GLY A 191 -2.38 17.35 -0.08
CA GLY A 191 -2.33 16.34 0.96
C GLY A 191 -3.13 15.07 0.64
N THR A 192 -3.66 14.91 -0.58
CA THR A 192 -4.21 13.62 -1.01
C THR A 192 -3.07 12.59 -1.06
N LEU A 193 -3.27 11.47 -0.37
CA LEU A 193 -2.41 10.29 -0.40
C LEU A 193 -2.93 9.33 -1.49
N ILE A 194 -2.05 8.91 -2.39
CA ILE A 194 -2.32 7.85 -3.37
C ILE A 194 -1.49 6.64 -3.00
N GLY A 195 -2.13 5.51 -2.69
CA GLY A 195 -1.49 4.22 -2.45
C GLY A 195 -1.27 3.44 -3.74
N SER A 196 -0.21 2.64 -3.77
CA SER A 196 0.08 1.75 -4.89
C SER A 196 -0.73 0.46 -4.89
N GLY A 197 -1.36 0.15 -3.77
CA GLY A 197 -1.75 -1.23 -3.46
C GLY A 197 -0.55 -2.06 -3.02
N THR A 198 -0.83 -3.24 -2.50
CA THR A 198 0.18 -4.17 -1.97
C THR A 198 1.27 -4.45 -2.99
N VAL A 199 2.53 -4.19 -2.64
CA VAL A 199 3.68 -4.51 -3.51
C VAL A 199 3.76 -6.00 -3.76
N ALA A 200 4.02 -6.40 -5.01
CA ALA A 200 4.14 -7.79 -5.41
C ALA A 200 5.17 -7.96 -6.52
N SER A 201 5.79 -9.14 -6.55
CA SER A 201 6.67 -9.60 -7.63
C SER A 201 6.04 -10.77 -8.37
N SER A 202 6.31 -10.91 -9.65
CA SER A 202 5.97 -12.13 -10.41
C SER A 202 6.74 -13.35 -9.91
N ASP A 203 7.92 -13.15 -9.32
CA ASP A 203 8.74 -14.21 -8.72
C ASP A 203 8.34 -14.44 -7.25
N VAL A 204 7.77 -15.61 -6.97
CA VAL A 204 7.36 -16.01 -5.61
C VAL A 204 8.55 -16.10 -4.64
N SER A 205 9.78 -16.27 -5.14
CA SER A 205 10.97 -16.31 -4.28
C SER A 205 11.31 -14.97 -3.62
N ASP A 206 10.80 -13.86 -4.16
CA ASP A 206 10.89 -12.52 -3.55
C ASP A 206 10.00 -12.40 -2.30
N GLY A 207 9.10 -13.34 -2.08
CA GLY A 207 8.17 -13.38 -0.96
C GLY A 207 6.87 -12.61 -1.21
N PHE A 208 6.28 -12.06 -0.14
CA PHE A 208 4.90 -11.57 -0.18
C PHE A 208 4.77 -10.20 0.47
N GLY A 209 3.95 -9.34 -0.15
CA GLY A 209 3.59 -8.01 0.36
C GLY A 209 2.55 -8.03 1.49
N CYS A 210 1.81 -9.14 1.64
CA CYS A 210 0.83 -9.37 2.70
C CYS A 210 0.65 -10.88 2.98
N LEU A 211 -0.02 -11.21 4.11
CA LEU A 211 -0.29 -12.61 4.46
C LEU A 211 -1.36 -13.25 3.58
N MET A 212 -2.34 -12.47 3.10
CA MET A 212 -3.37 -12.99 2.20
C MET A 212 -2.75 -13.54 0.91
N GLU A 213 -1.75 -12.86 0.34
CA GLU A 213 -1.04 -13.33 -0.84
C GLU A 213 -0.24 -14.60 -0.53
N ARG A 214 0.48 -14.63 0.60
CA ARG A 214 1.17 -15.82 1.08
C ARG A 214 0.20 -17.00 1.21
N ASN A 215 -0.94 -16.80 1.84
CA ASN A 215 -1.96 -17.83 2.04
C ASN A 215 -2.57 -18.32 0.71
N ALA A 216 -2.62 -17.46 -0.31
CA ALA A 216 -3.11 -17.82 -1.63
C ALA A 216 -2.14 -18.66 -2.46
N VAL A 217 -0.83 -18.52 -2.19
CA VAL A 217 0.24 -19.14 -3.02
C VAL A 217 0.84 -20.38 -2.38
N LEU A 218 1.01 -20.38 -1.05
CA LEU A 218 1.64 -21.49 -0.36
C LEU A 218 0.59 -22.57 0.01
N ASP A 219 0.95 -23.84 -0.22
CA ASP A 219 0.17 -24.99 0.27
C ASP A 219 0.46 -25.22 1.77
N GLU A 220 0.14 -24.22 2.58
CA GLU A 220 0.33 -24.18 4.01
C GLU A 220 -0.93 -23.63 4.71
N PRO A 221 -1.13 -23.90 6.00
CA PRO A 221 -2.25 -23.32 6.74
C PRO A 221 -2.28 -21.81 6.64
N GLU A 222 -3.49 -21.25 6.46
CA GLU A 222 -3.70 -19.80 6.51
C GLU A 222 -3.22 -19.22 7.84
N ILE A 223 -2.49 -18.12 7.77
CA ILE A 223 -2.06 -17.36 8.93
C ILE A 223 -2.51 -15.91 8.82
N TYR A 224 -2.80 -15.31 9.96
CA TYR A 224 -3.09 -13.88 10.13
C TYR A 224 -2.35 -13.38 11.36
N MET A 225 -2.18 -12.07 11.47
CA MET A 225 -1.57 -11.47 12.65
C MET A 225 -2.44 -11.69 13.89
N LYS A 226 -1.81 -12.02 14.99
CA LYS A 226 -2.43 -12.18 16.31
C LYS A 226 -1.80 -11.20 17.29
N THR A 227 -2.39 -11.09 18.47
CA THR A 227 -1.87 -10.30 19.57
C THR A 227 -0.36 -10.50 19.76
N SER A 228 0.35 -9.41 19.90
CA SER A 228 1.81 -9.30 20.05
C SER A 228 2.62 -9.58 18.78
N ASP A 229 2.03 -10.04 17.68
CA ASP A 229 2.77 -10.12 16.42
C ASP A 229 3.25 -8.73 16.00
N LYS A 230 4.48 -8.69 15.50
CA LYS A 230 5.14 -7.47 15.06
C LYS A 230 5.40 -7.52 13.57
N ILE A 231 4.85 -6.53 12.86
CA ILE A 231 5.21 -6.24 11.47
C ILE A 231 6.26 -5.13 11.42
N THR A 232 7.29 -5.32 10.61
CA THR A 232 8.26 -4.28 10.24
C THR A 232 8.39 -4.27 8.73
N MET A 233 8.25 -3.11 8.12
CA MET A 233 8.46 -2.90 6.70
C MET A 233 9.28 -1.63 6.47
N TYR A 234 10.19 -1.66 5.50
CA TYR A 234 11.06 -0.53 5.20
C TYR A 234 11.64 -0.64 3.79
N ILE A 235 12.13 0.47 3.25
CA ILE A 235 12.91 0.46 2.02
C ILE A 235 14.37 0.19 2.36
N GLU A 236 14.98 -0.80 1.72
CA GLU A 236 16.39 -1.19 1.91
C GLU A 236 17.33 0.01 1.73
N GLY A 237 18.19 0.27 2.72
CA GLY A 237 19.05 1.45 2.79
C GLY A 237 18.37 2.70 3.33
N LEU A 238 17.09 2.63 3.75
CA LEU A 238 16.31 3.72 4.34
C LEU A 238 15.58 3.28 5.62
N GLU A 239 16.19 2.37 6.37
CA GLU A 239 15.61 1.73 7.58
C GLU A 239 15.28 2.72 8.69
N ASN A 240 15.86 3.93 8.65
CA ASN A 240 15.62 4.97 9.64
C ASN A 240 14.61 6.02 9.19
N GLU A 241 14.32 6.10 7.91
CA GLU A 241 13.48 7.12 7.25
C GLU A 241 12.15 6.54 6.79
N LEU A 242 12.20 5.57 5.89
CA LEU A 242 11.03 4.91 5.31
C LEU A 242 10.81 3.56 6.01
N ILE A 243 10.31 3.61 7.22
CA ILE A 243 10.03 2.46 8.08
C ILE A 243 8.64 2.57 8.69
N ILE A 244 7.97 1.42 8.81
CA ILE A 244 6.83 1.16 9.68
C ILE A 244 7.18 -0.04 10.55
N SER A 245 6.97 0.05 11.88
CA SER A 245 7.27 -1.04 12.81
C SER A 245 6.24 -1.04 13.93
N GLN A 246 5.28 -1.95 13.87
CA GLN A 246 4.07 -1.95 14.69
C GLN A 246 3.79 -3.34 15.26
N LYS A 247 3.14 -3.37 16.41
CA LYS A 247 2.62 -4.61 17.02
C LYS A 247 1.10 -4.60 17.05
N VAL A 248 0.48 -5.77 16.99
CA VAL A 248 -0.92 -5.91 17.36
C VAL A 248 -1.00 -5.84 18.88
N GLN A 249 -1.76 -4.87 19.42
CA GLN A 249 -1.92 -4.66 20.87
C GLN A 249 -2.45 -5.91 21.56
N SER A 250 -2.14 -6.02 22.85
CA SER A 250 -2.85 -6.93 23.78
C SER A 250 -4.22 -6.33 24.11
N SER A 251 -5.24 -7.14 24.12
CA SER A 251 -6.58 -6.78 24.62
C SER A 251 -6.53 -6.43 26.09
#